data_76e07a1dbcda67b1a92b353e066d9a35
#
_entry.id   76e07a1dbcda67b1a92b353e066d9a35
#
_cell.length_a   1.000
_cell.length_b   1.000
_cell.length_c   1.000
_cell.angle_alpha   90.00
_cell.angle_beta   90.00
_cell.angle_gamma   90.00
#
_symmetry.space_group_name_H-M   'P 1'
#
loop_
_entity.id
_entity.type
_entity.pdbx_description
1 polymer ?
#
loop_
_entity_poly.entity_id
_entity_poly.type
_entity_poly.pdbx_seq_one_letter_code
_entity_poly.pdbx_strand_id
1 'polypeptide(L)'
;MKYNGIMQTVYEAAGGREGLLRLASAWHARVLEDEVVAHAFSHGYHPQHTERLAAYWAEALGGPTTYSEQYGNETLVVRMHSGNGPHEEMDQRAIACFDQALLDAGLARDERLRRVLHDYFAWATTTTMSRYHDSAEDVPDGLHIPKWSWHGIVRGAEADDI
;
A
#
# COMPACT_ATOMS: atom_id res chain seq x y z
N MET A 1 10.42 -1.40 -20.35
CA MET A 1 11.37 -0.90 -21.27
C MET A 1 12.28 0.09 -20.58
N LYS A 2 13.46 0.14 -21.02
CA LYS A 2 14.31 1.07 -20.43
C LYS A 2 15.07 1.79 -21.49
N TYR A 3 15.51 2.92 -21.19
CA TYR A 3 16.18 3.70 -22.15
C TYR A 3 16.99 4.70 -21.40
N ASN A 4 18.06 5.10 -21.98
CA ASN A 4 18.97 6.06 -21.38
C ASN A 4 19.49 5.61 -20.05
N GLY A 5 19.50 4.32 -19.78
CA GLY A 5 19.99 3.81 -18.52
C GLY A 5 19.09 4.08 -17.35
N ILE A 6 17.96 4.74 -17.57
CA ILE A 6 17.03 5.09 -16.49
C ILE A 6 15.91 4.08 -16.45
N MET A 7 15.74 3.45 -15.29
CA MET A 7 14.69 2.49 -15.10
C MET A 7 13.44 3.20 -14.64
N GLN A 8 12.28 2.72 -15.12
CA GLN A 8 11.01 3.17 -14.56
C GLN A 8 10.93 2.81 -13.09
N THR A 9 10.28 3.65 -12.30
CA THR A 9 9.90 3.27 -10.94
C THR A 9 8.72 2.30 -11.03
N VAL A 10 8.47 1.59 -9.94
CA VAL A 10 7.28 0.73 -9.87
C VAL A 10 6.03 1.59 -10.06
N TYR A 11 6.02 2.79 -9.48
CA TYR A 11 4.94 3.75 -9.66
C TYR A 11 4.64 4.03 -11.13
N GLU A 12 5.70 4.32 -11.90
CA GLU A 12 5.51 4.62 -13.32
C GLU A 12 5.03 3.41 -14.09
N ALA A 13 5.58 2.23 -13.78
CA ALA A 13 5.19 1.00 -14.45
C ALA A 13 3.74 0.63 -14.17
N ALA A 14 3.23 1.00 -13.00
CA ALA A 14 1.85 0.73 -12.62
C ALA A 14 0.87 1.69 -13.28
N GLY A 15 1.36 2.63 -14.09
CA GLY A 15 0.50 3.60 -14.78
C GLY A 15 0.38 4.92 -14.07
N GLY A 16 1.27 5.18 -13.12
CA GLY A 16 1.29 6.45 -12.41
C GLY A 16 0.06 6.63 -11.53
N ARG A 17 -0.32 7.87 -11.34
CA ARG A 17 -1.45 8.20 -10.47
C ARG A 17 -2.74 7.49 -10.89
N GLU A 18 -3.03 7.48 -12.19
CA GLU A 18 -4.27 6.89 -12.67
C GLU A 18 -4.29 5.38 -12.51
N GLY A 19 -3.16 4.73 -12.77
CA GLY A 19 -3.06 3.29 -12.61
C GLY A 19 -3.26 2.87 -11.17
N LEU A 20 -2.64 3.60 -10.25
CA LEU A 20 -2.80 3.29 -8.83
C LEU A 20 -4.19 3.63 -8.32
N LEU A 21 -4.82 4.66 -8.88
CA LEU A 21 -6.20 4.96 -8.49
C LEU A 21 -7.15 3.85 -8.94
N ARG A 22 -6.96 3.32 -10.16
CA ARG A 22 -7.75 2.17 -10.61
C ARG A 22 -7.51 0.97 -9.69
N LEU A 23 -6.27 0.73 -9.30
CA LEU A 23 -5.95 -0.38 -8.42
C LEU A 23 -6.59 -0.19 -7.04
N ALA A 24 -6.50 1.01 -6.48
CA ALA A 24 -7.09 1.29 -5.17
C ALA A 24 -8.62 1.12 -5.22
N SER A 25 -9.24 1.59 -6.29
CA SER A 25 -10.69 1.44 -6.44
C SER A 25 -11.08 -0.02 -6.58
N ALA A 26 -10.32 -0.80 -7.35
CA ALA A 26 -10.59 -2.22 -7.55
C ALA A 26 -10.41 -2.99 -6.24
N TRP A 27 -9.35 -2.68 -5.49
CA TRP A 27 -9.10 -3.34 -4.20
C TRP A 27 -10.22 -3.02 -3.22
N HIS A 28 -10.61 -1.75 -3.13
CA HIS A 28 -11.67 -1.33 -2.22
C HIS A 28 -12.98 -2.06 -2.53
N ALA A 29 -13.32 -2.18 -3.82
CA ALA A 29 -14.52 -2.89 -4.21
C ALA A 29 -14.48 -4.36 -3.79
N ARG A 30 -13.33 -5.01 -3.99
CA ARG A 30 -13.17 -6.41 -3.58
C ARG A 30 -13.26 -6.58 -2.07
N VAL A 31 -12.63 -5.67 -1.34
CA VAL A 31 -12.62 -5.71 0.12
C VAL A 31 -14.04 -5.57 0.68
N LEU A 32 -14.84 -4.69 0.12
CA LEU A 32 -16.20 -4.49 0.62
C LEU A 32 -17.10 -5.70 0.38
N GLU A 33 -16.72 -6.57 -0.56
CA GLU A 33 -17.46 -7.80 -0.82
C GLU A 33 -16.96 -8.98 0.01
N ASP A 34 -15.82 -8.84 0.67
CA ASP A 34 -15.25 -9.91 1.50
C ASP A 34 -15.76 -9.76 2.93
N GLU A 35 -16.45 -10.78 3.42
CA GLU A 35 -17.13 -10.66 4.71
C GLU A 35 -16.19 -10.44 5.88
N VAL A 36 -14.93 -10.86 5.76
CA VAL A 36 -13.96 -10.67 6.83
C VAL A 36 -13.32 -9.29 6.74
N VAL A 37 -12.79 -8.93 5.57
CA VAL A 37 -12.08 -7.66 5.42
C VAL A 37 -13.05 -6.48 5.48
N ALA A 38 -14.26 -6.65 4.96
CA ALA A 38 -15.26 -5.58 5.00
C ALA A 38 -15.54 -5.11 6.42
N HIS A 39 -15.33 -5.99 7.39
CA HIS A 39 -15.53 -5.62 8.79
C HIS A 39 -14.64 -4.47 9.22
N ALA A 40 -13.46 -4.35 8.62
CA ALA A 40 -12.55 -3.23 8.93
C ALA A 40 -13.16 -1.89 8.55
N PHE A 41 -14.14 -1.89 7.66
CA PHE A 41 -14.82 -0.67 7.21
C PHE A 41 -16.23 -0.55 7.78
N SER A 42 -16.56 -1.34 8.81
CA SER A 42 -17.92 -1.39 9.34
C SER A 42 -18.38 -0.06 9.95
N HIS A 43 -17.44 0.79 10.36
CA HIS A 43 -17.75 2.11 10.91
C HIS A 43 -17.62 3.21 9.84
N GLY A 44 -17.50 2.82 8.57
CA GLY A 44 -17.36 3.77 7.48
C GLY A 44 -15.91 4.01 7.10
N TYR A 45 -15.72 4.90 6.14
CA TYR A 45 -14.39 5.26 5.66
C TYR A 45 -14.44 6.66 5.08
N HIS A 46 -13.24 7.26 4.95
CA HIS A 46 -13.16 8.62 4.45
C HIS A 46 -13.73 8.70 3.02
N PRO A 47 -14.46 9.77 2.68
CA PRO A 47 -15.03 9.90 1.32
C PRO A 47 -13.97 9.85 0.22
N GLN A 48 -12.72 10.23 0.53
CA GLN A 48 -11.61 10.18 -0.41
C GLN A 48 -10.69 9.00 -0.15
N HIS A 49 -11.25 7.90 0.37
CA HIS A 49 -10.43 6.76 0.78
C HIS A 49 -9.57 6.21 -0.36
N THR A 50 -10.14 6.04 -1.55
CA THR A 50 -9.37 5.48 -2.67
C THR A 50 -8.29 6.44 -3.14
N GLU A 51 -8.58 7.74 -3.17
CA GLU A 51 -7.58 8.74 -3.56
C GLU A 51 -6.42 8.78 -2.57
N ARG A 52 -6.73 8.72 -1.28
CA ARG A 52 -5.70 8.73 -0.24
C ARG A 52 -4.85 7.47 -0.30
N LEU A 53 -5.49 6.32 -0.50
CA LEU A 53 -4.79 5.05 -0.60
C LEU A 53 -3.87 5.03 -1.81
N ALA A 54 -4.37 5.49 -2.97
CA ALA A 54 -3.56 5.55 -4.17
C ALA A 54 -2.36 6.47 -3.99
N ALA A 55 -2.54 7.61 -3.31
CA ALA A 55 -1.45 8.54 -3.04
C ALA A 55 -0.42 7.93 -2.10
N TYR A 56 -0.86 7.16 -1.12
CA TYR A 56 0.04 6.46 -0.20
C TYR A 56 0.88 5.44 -0.97
N TRP A 57 0.23 4.62 -1.79
CA TRP A 57 0.97 3.63 -2.59
C TRP A 57 1.91 4.32 -3.58
N ALA A 58 1.47 5.44 -4.17
CA ALA A 58 2.33 6.18 -5.10
C ALA A 58 3.62 6.61 -4.43
N GLU A 59 3.52 7.16 -3.24
CA GLU A 59 4.69 7.61 -2.51
C GLU A 59 5.61 6.45 -2.17
N ALA A 60 5.04 5.32 -1.72
CA ALA A 60 5.82 4.15 -1.38
C ALA A 60 6.53 3.55 -2.58
N LEU A 61 5.92 3.65 -3.77
CA LEU A 61 6.43 2.96 -4.96
C LEU A 61 7.30 3.84 -5.86
N GLY A 62 7.75 4.97 -5.34
CA GLY A 62 8.70 5.83 -6.05
C GLY A 62 8.07 7.02 -6.76
N GLY A 63 6.79 7.29 -6.50
CA GLY A 63 6.10 8.44 -7.06
C GLY A 63 6.19 9.66 -6.17
N PRO A 64 5.30 10.65 -6.40
CA PRO A 64 5.35 11.91 -5.64
C PRO A 64 5.00 11.71 -4.18
N THR A 65 5.48 12.63 -3.34
CA THR A 65 5.27 12.58 -1.90
C THR A 65 3.97 13.25 -1.48
N THR A 66 2.96 13.15 -2.31
CA THR A 66 1.68 13.82 -2.11
C THR A 66 1.02 13.42 -0.79
N TYR A 67 1.09 12.13 -0.43
CA TYR A 67 0.44 11.69 0.79
C TYR A 67 1.03 12.39 2.02
N SER A 68 2.37 12.39 2.13
CA SER A 68 3.04 13.03 3.26
C SER A 68 2.85 14.54 3.28
N GLU A 69 2.70 15.15 2.11
CA GLU A 69 2.56 16.60 2.02
C GLU A 69 1.15 17.08 2.25
N GLN A 70 0.14 16.28 1.90
CA GLN A 70 -1.24 16.77 1.88
C GLN A 70 -2.21 15.97 2.73
N TYR A 71 -1.94 14.70 3.03
CA TYR A 71 -2.95 13.86 3.65
C TYR A 71 -2.60 13.38 5.05
N GLY A 72 -1.36 13.00 5.32
CA GLY A 72 -1.02 12.47 6.63
C GLY A 72 0.42 12.03 6.71
N ASN A 73 0.68 11.01 7.54
CA ASN A 73 2.03 10.49 7.71
C ASN A 73 1.93 9.01 8.11
N GLU A 74 3.08 8.35 8.09
CA GLU A 74 3.13 6.91 8.36
C GLU A 74 2.67 6.58 9.77
N THR A 75 3.04 7.39 10.76
CA THR A 75 2.62 7.14 12.14
C THR A 75 1.10 7.06 12.24
N LEU A 76 0.40 8.01 11.61
CA LEU A 76 -1.06 8.02 11.65
C LEU A 76 -1.65 6.83 10.91
N VAL A 77 -1.07 6.44 9.77
CA VAL A 77 -1.56 5.30 9.02
C VAL A 77 -1.41 4.02 9.85
N VAL A 78 -0.25 3.83 10.46
CA VAL A 78 -0.02 2.63 11.26
C VAL A 78 -0.94 2.60 12.48
N ARG A 79 -1.18 3.77 13.11
CA ARG A 79 -2.09 3.84 14.24
C ARG A 79 -3.51 3.43 13.87
N MET A 80 -3.95 3.78 12.66
CA MET A 80 -5.29 3.39 12.21
C MET A 80 -5.44 1.88 12.10
N HIS A 81 -4.34 1.16 11.89
CA HIS A 81 -4.35 -0.29 11.74
C HIS A 81 -3.97 -1.02 13.01
N SER A 82 -3.80 -0.30 14.12
CA SER A 82 -3.26 -0.88 15.35
C SER A 82 -4.34 -1.04 16.41
N GLY A 83 -4.02 -1.85 17.44
CA GLY A 83 -4.90 -1.99 18.58
C GLY A 83 -6.08 -2.92 18.38
N ASN A 84 -6.08 -3.74 17.35
CA ASN A 84 -7.21 -4.61 17.03
C ASN A 84 -6.91 -6.09 17.30
N GLY A 85 -5.77 -6.38 17.93
CA GLY A 85 -5.34 -7.75 18.14
C GLY A 85 -4.81 -8.38 16.86
N PRO A 86 -4.34 -9.62 16.95
CA PRO A 86 -3.87 -10.35 15.76
C PRO A 86 -5.04 -10.59 14.80
N HIS A 87 -4.78 -10.43 13.50
CA HIS A 87 -5.82 -10.62 12.49
C HIS A 87 -5.24 -11.20 11.20
N GLU A 88 -4.59 -12.36 11.37
CA GLU A 88 -3.91 -13.00 10.25
C GLU A 88 -4.86 -13.37 9.12
N GLU A 89 -6.06 -13.86 9.45
CA GLU A 89 -7.02 -14.21 8.39
C GLU A 89 -7.43 -12.97 7.60
N MET A 90 -7.69 -11.87 8.28
CA MET A 90 -8.05 -10.63 7.60
C MET A 90 -6.91 -10.16 6.69
N ASP A 91 -5.67 -10.25 7.17
CA ASP A 91 -4.52 -9.87 6.37
C ASP A 91 -4.41 -10.72 5.11
N GLN A 92 -4.57 -12.05 5.24
CA GLN A 92 -4.46 -12.93 4.08
C GLN A 92 -5.58 -12.68 3.07
N ARG A 93 -6.77 -12.39 3.55
CA ARG A 93 -7.89 -12.08 2.66
C ARG A 93 -7.70 -10.72 1.98
N ALA A 94 -7.15 -9.74 2.70
CA ALA A 94 -6.83 -8.45 2.10
C ALA A 94 -5.82 -8.60 0.97
N ILE A 95 -4.81 -9.46 1.18
CA ILE A 95 -3.80 -9.73 0.15
C ILE A 95 -4.44 -10.44 -1.04
N ALA A 96 -5.33 -11.41 -0.80
CA ALA A 96 -6.02 -12.09 -1.89
C ALA A 96 -6.89 -11.11 -2.69
N CYS A 97 -7.56 -10.19 -2.00
CA CYS A 97 -8.32 -9.14 -2.67
C CYS A 97 -7.41 -8.26 -3.54
N PHE A 98 -6.21 -7.99 -3.06
CA PHE A 98 -5.26 -7.19 -3.82
C PHE A 98 -4.83 -7.91 -5.10
N ASP A 99 -4.58 -9.22 -5.01
CA ASP A 99 -4.22 -10.00 -6.18
C ASP A 99 -5.34 -9.98 -7.23
N GLN A 100 -6.60 -10.08 -6.79
CA GLN A 100 -7.72 -9.96 -7.71
C GLN A 100 -7.82 -8.55 -8.28
N ALA A 101 -7.54 -7.55 -7.46
CA ALA A 101 -7.57 -6.17 -7.92
C ALA A 101 -6.52 -5.90 -8.99
N LEU A 102 -5.37 -6.54 -8.92
CA LEU A 102 -4.37 -6.43 -9.97
C LEU A 102 -4.91 -6.88 -11.32
N LEU A 103 -5.69 -7.97 -11.32
CA LEU A 103 -6.35 -8.43 -12.52
C LEU A 103 -7.40 -7.41 -12.97
N ASP A 104 -8.23 -6.95 -12.05
CA ASP A 104 -9.31 -6.01 -12.37
C ASP A 104 -8.77 -4.71 -12.96
N ALA A 105 -7.64 -4.24 -12.47
CA ALA A 105 -7.05 -2.98 -12.89
C ALA A 105 -6.15 -3.11 -14.12
N GLY A 106 -5.98 -4.33 -14.63
CA GLY A 106 -5.16 -4.57 -15.82
C GLY A 106 -3.67 -4.54 -15.55
N LEU A 107 -3.26 -4.72 -14.30
CA LEU A 107 -1.85 -4.64 -13.92
C LEU A 107 -1.20 -6.02 -13.78
N ALA A 108 -1.93 -7.09 -14.05
CA ALA A 108 -1.40 -8.44 -13.90
C ALA A 108 -0.80 -9.01 -15.18
N ARG A 109 -0.86 -8.26 -16.31
CA ARG A 109 -0.34 -8.75 -17.57
C ARG A 109 1.18 -8.86 -17.57
N ASP A 110 1.85 -7.93 -16.89
CA ASP A 110 3.29 -7.95 -16.76
C ASP A 110 3.60 -8.70 -15.47
N GLU A 111 4.21 -9.86 -15.61
CA GLU A 111 4.49 -10.75 -14.48
C GLU A 111 5.42 -10.09 -13.46
N ARG A 112 6.41 -9.35 -13.93
CA ARG A 112 7.35 -8.69 -13.02
C ARG A 112 6.64 -7.61 -12.19
N LEU A 113 5.79 -6.82 -12.85
CA LEU A 113 5.03 -5.79 -12.15
C LEU A 113 4.04 -6.40 -11.17
N ARG A 114 3.32 -7.44 -11.61
CA ARG A 114 2.38 -8.13 -10.74
C ARG A 114 3.08 -8.63 -9.47
N ARG A 115 4.25 -9.21 -9.64
CA ARG A 115 4.98 -9.80 -8.52
C ARG A 115 5.48 -8.73 -7.55
N VAL A 116 6.04 -7.64 -8.05
CA VAL A 116 6.56 -6.61 -7.17
C VAL A 116 5.43 -5.92 -6.40
N LEU A 117 4.28 -5.72 -7.05
CA LEU A 117 3.14 -5.11 -6.37
C LEU A 117 2.57 -6.05 -5.31
N HIS A 118 2.46 -7.34 -5.62
CA HIS A 118 2.04 -8.33 -4.64
C HIS A 118 2.97 -8.34 -3.44
N ASP A 119 4.27 -8.39 -3.70
CA ASP A 119 5.26 -8.45 -2.62
C ASP A 119 5.20 -7.20 -1.76
N TYR A 120 5.04 -6.03 -2.38
CA TYR A 120 4.90 -4.80 -1.62
C TYR A 120 3.68 -4.83 -0.71
N PHE A 121 2.53 -5.17 -1.27
CA PHE A 121 1.29 -5.13 -0.48
C PHE A 121 1.34 -6.16 0.64
N ALA A 122 1.82 -7.37 0.35
CA ALA A 122 1.93 -8.41 1.37
C ALA A 122 2.86 -7.97 2.50
N TRP A 123 4.00 -7.40 2.14
CA TRP A 123 4.95 -6.91 3.14
C TRP A 123 4.34 -5.78 3.98
N ALA A 124 3.74 -4.81 3.31
CA ALA A 124 3.18 -3.65 4.01
C ALA A 124 2.06 -4.08 4.97
N THR A 125 1.21 -5.00 4.52
CA THR A 125 0.10 -5.47 5.34
C THR A 125 0.57 -6.24 6.55
N THR A 126 1.51 -7.17 6.37
CA THR A 126 1.90 -8.08 7.46
C THR A 126 3.02 -7.51 8.33
N THR A 127 3.86 -6.63 7.79
CA THR A 127 5.03 -6.14 8.52
C THR A 127 4.80 -4.78 9.14
N THR A 128 4.16 -3.85 8.41
CA THR A 128 3.94 -2.50 8.94
C THR A 128 2.57 -2.34 9.57
N MET A 129 1.53 -2.68 8.84
CA MET A 129 0.16 -2.37 9.30
C MET A 129 -0.30 -3.27 10.43
N SER A 130 0.24 -4.47 10.53
CA SER A 130 -0.11 -5.41 11.59
C SER A 130 0.88 -5.42 12.75
N ARG A 131 1.88 -4.54 12.70
CA ARG A 131 2.98 -4.59 13.65
C ARG A 131 2.58 -4.29 15.08
N TYR A 132 1.67 -3.35 15.27
CA TYR A 132 1.28 -2.88 16.59
C TYR A 132 -0.14 -3.32 16.93
N HIS A 133 -0.36 -4.63 16.86
CA HIS A 133 -1.70 -5.17 17.06
C HIS A 133 -2.23 -4.99 18.48
N ASP A 134 -1.34 -4.77 19.46
CA ASP A 134 -1.77 -4.61 20.85
C ASP A 134 -2.35 -3.22 21.11
N SER A 135 -1.69 -2.14 20.67
CA SER A 135 -2.14 -0.81 20.96
C SER A 135 -1.59 0.21 19.98
N ALA A 136 -2.47 1.13 19.58
CA ALA A 136 -2.06 2.26 18.75
C ALA A 136 -1.08 3.17 19.50
N GLU A 137 -1.12 3.17 20.82
CA GLU A 137 -0.21 4.00 21.63
C GLU A 137 1.22 3.54 21.55
N ASP A 138 1.44 2.27 21.16
CA ASP A 138 2.79 1.75 21.00
C ASP A 138 3.47 2.24 19.73
N VAL A 139 2.72 2.85 18.80
CA VAL A 139 3.27 3.32 17.53
C VAL A 139 4.10 4.57 17.78
N PRO A 140 5.41 4.56 17.43
CA PRO A 140 6.24 5.74 17.67
C PRO A 140 5.88 6.90 16.74
N ASP A 141 6.19 8.11 17.19
CA ASP A 141 6.07 9.28 16.34
C ASP A 141 7.18 9.29 15.30
N GLY A 142 6.97 10.05 14.23
CA GLY A 142 8.04 10.32 13.27
C GLY A 142 8.33 9.21 12.30
N LEU A 143 7.42 8.25 12.14
CA LEU A 143 7.62 7.21 11.15
C LEU A 143 7.52 7.78 9.74
N HIS A 144 8.28 7.21 8.83
CA HIS A 144 8.28 7.58 7.42
C HIS A 144 7.67 6.45 6.59
N ILE A 145 7.00 6.81 5.50
CA ILE A 145 6.44 5.82 4.59
C ILE A 145 7.60 5.01 4.00
N PRO A 146 7.59 3.68 4.17
CA PRO A 146 8.65 2.86 3.60
C PRO A 146 8.66 2.95 2.08
N LYS A 147 9.85 2.99 1.49
CA LYS A 147 10.00 3.07 0.04
C LYS A 147 10.29 1.68 -0.52
N TRP A 148 9.66 1.36 -1.63
CA TRP A 148 9.75 0.04 -2.24
C TRP A 148 10.16 0.17 -3.70
N SER A 149 11.19 -0.56 -4.09
CA SER A 149 11.69 -0.56 -5.46
C SER A 149 11.40 -1.91 -6.11
N TRP A 150 11.87 -2.08 -7.34
CA TRP A 150 11.79 -3.36 -8.01
C TRP A 150 12.51 -4.48 -7.26
N HIS A 151 13.43 -4.13 -6.39
CA HIS A 151 14.23 -5.08 -5.62
C HIS A 151 13.77 -5.22 -4.18
N GLY A 152 12.63 -4.65 -3.85
CA GLY A 152 12.09 -4.71 -2.51
C GLY A 152 12.29 -3.42 -1.76
N ILE A 153 12.28 -3.50 -0.43
CA ILE A 153 12.37 -2.31 0.40
C ILE A 153 13.72 -1.62 0.25
N VAL A 154 13.67 -0.29 0.18
CA VAL A 154 14.88 0.54 0.15
C VAL A 154 15.37 0.72 1.59
N ARG A 155 16.64 0.40 1.83
CA ARG A 155 17.20 0.40 3.18
C ARG A 155 18.53 1.13 3.24
N GLY A 156 18.99 1.33 4.46
CA GLY A 156 20.31 1.82 4.72
C GLY A 156 20.48 3.28 4.36
N ALA A 157 21.66 3.62 3.87
CA ALA A 157 22.01 4.99 3.57
C ALA A 157 21.06 5.59 2.54
N GLU A 158 20.58 4.76 1.61
CA GLU A 158 19.63 5.25 0.60
C GLU A 158 18.34 5.72 1.24
N ALA A 159 17.86 4.99 2.23
CA ALA A 159 16.64 5.39 2.92
C ALA A 159 16.85 6.65 3.73
N ASP A 160 18.01 6.80 4.32
CA ASP A 160 18.31 7.98 5.13
C ASP A 160 18.49 9.23 4.28
N ASP A 161 18.98 9.05 3.07
CA ASP A 161 19.25 10.17 2.18
C ASP A 161 18.03 10.65 1.44
N ILE A 162 16.95 9.97 1.55
CA ILE A 162 15.71 10.29 0.85
C ILE A 162 14.85 11.38 1.52
#